data_8b58680aff181268073f62ef05e3444f
#
_entry.id   8b58680aff181268073f62ef05e3444f
#
_cell.length_a   1.000
_cell.length_b   1.000
_cell.length_c   1.000
_cell.angle_alpha   90.00
_cell.angle_beta   90.00
_cell.angle_gamma   90.00
#
_symmetry.space_group_name_H-M   'P 1'
#
loop_
_entity.id
_entity.type
_entity.pdbx_description
1 polymer ?
#
loop_
_entity_poly.entity_id
_entity_poly.type
_entity_poly.pdbx_seq_one_letter_code
_entity_poly.pdbx_strand_id
1 'polypeptide(L)'
;MAEIVQIRADRPEPELIRRACALLKAGELVVVPTETVYGIACDPVHLEKLYAAKERDRGKPIARLAADLEQVETLGAKFGKHGRILAKTYWPGPLTLVLNTPEGPTGFRVPDHNVPLALARAF
;
A
#
# COMPACT_ATOMS: atom_id res chain seq x y z
N MET A 1 23.46 -1.26 -1.64
CA MET A 1 23.21 -0.60 -2.95
C MET A 1 21.82 -1.02 -3.47
N ALA A 2 21.07 -0.06 -3.94
CA ALA A 2 19.73 -0.34 -4.46
C ALA A 2 19.82 -1.02 -5.83
N GLU A 3 18.97 -2.01 -6.04
CA GLU A 3 18.80 -2.66 -7.33
C GLU A 3 17.59 -2.04 -8.04
N ILE A 4 17.71 -1.75 -9.31
CA ILE A 4 16.63 -1.23 -10.15
C ILE A 4 16.17 -2.34 -11.07
N VAL A 5 14.87 -2.66 -11.00
CA VAL A 5 14.27 -3.73 -11.81
C VAL A 5 13.16 -3.14 -12.67
N GLN A 6 13.19 -3.48 -13.96
CA GLN A 6 12.13 -3.08 -14.87
C GLN A 6 10.95 -4.03 -14.74
N ILE A 7 9.76 -3.48 -14.56
CA ILE A 7 8.53 -4.25 -14.45
C ILE A 7 7.47 -3.67 -15.39
N ARG A 8 6.67 -4.53 -16.01
CA ARG A 8 5.62 -4.09 -16.92
C ARG A 8 4.44 -3.54 -16.14
N ALA A 9 4.03 -2.31 -16.47
CA ALA A 9 2.90 -1.68 -15.83
C ALA A 9 1.56 -2.28 -16.27
N ASP A 10 1.47 -2.73 -17.52
CA ASP A 10 0.24 -3.29 -18.08
C ASP A 10 0.00 -4.74 -17.63
N ARG A 11 1.08 -5.46 -17.40
CA ARG A 11 1.03 -6.87 -16.98
C ARG A 11 2.25 -7.18 -16.12
N PRO A 12 2.21 -6.82 -14.82
CA PRO A 12 3.35 -7.05 -13.94
C PRO A 12 3.75 -8.52 -13.90
N GLU A 13 5.05 -8.80 -14.10
CA GLU A 13 5.56 -10.16 -14.10
C GLU A 13 5.42 -10.79 -12.73
N PRO A 14 4.73 -11.94 -12.59
CA PRO A 14 4.53 -12.58 -11.29
C PRO A 14 5.82 -12.87 -10.53
N GLU A 15 6.91 -13.19 -11.24
CA GLU A 15 8.23 -13.41 -10.62
C GLU A 15 8.73 -12.18 -9.87
N LEU A 16 8.59 -11.00 -10.48
CA LEU A 16 9.04 -9.76 -9.88
C LEU A 16 8.17 -9.37 -8.70
N ILE A 17 6.86 -9.62 -8.78
CA ILE A 17 5.93 -9.39 -7.67
C ILE A 17 6.29 -10.29 -6.48
N ARG A 18 6.55 -11.58 -6.73
CA ARG A 18 6.97 -12.52 -5.67
C ARG A 18 8.27 -12.07 -5.02
N ARG A 19 9.22 -11.63 -5.83
CA ARG A 19 10.51 -11.13 -5.34
C ARG A 19 10.34 -9.90 -4.45
N ALA A 20 9.49 -8.96 -4.87
CA ALA A 20 9.20 -7.77 -4.07
C ALA A 20 8.54 -8.14 -2.73
N CYS A 21 7.57 -9.06 -2.74
CA CYS A 21 6.92 -9.54 -1.53
C CYS A 21 7.93 -10.18 -0.56
N ALA A 22 8.85 -11.00 -1.10
CA ALA A 22 9.88 -11.64 -0.27
C ALA A 22 10.78 -10.60 0.40
N LEU A 23 11.16 -9.56 -0.34
CA LEU A 23 11.98 -8.47 0.20
C LEU A 23 11.23 -7.71 1.31
N LEU A 24 9.96 -7.41 1.09
CA LEU A 24 9.13 -6.73 2.09
C LEU A 24 9.03 -7.57 3.37
N LYS A 25 8.76 -8.87 3.23
CA LYS A 25 8.68 -9.78 4.39
C LYS A 25 10.00 -9.92 5.13
N ALA A 26 11.11 -9.76 4.42
CA ALA A 26 12.44 -9.77 5.02
C ALA A 26 12.79 -8.45 5.72
N GLY A 27 11.91 -7.45 5.67
CA GLY A 27 12.14 -6.16 6.31
C GLY A 27 12.81 -5.14 5.41
N GLU A 28 12.93 -5.42 4.13
CA GLU A 28 13.51 -4.47 3.19
C GLU A 28 12.48 -3.46 2.70
N LEU A 29 12.95 -2.30 2.24
CA LEU A 29 12.11 -1.30 1.61
C LEU A 29 12.08 -1.52 0.11
N VAL A 30 10.92 -1.30 -0.50
CA VAL A 30 10.75 -1.44 -1.95
C VAL A 30 10.08 -0.18 -2.48
N VAL A 31 10.70 0.43 -3.49
CA VAL A 31 10.10 1.57 -4.19
C VAL A 31 9.18 1.04 -5.27
N VAL A 32 7.94 1.48 -5.26
CA VAL A 32 6.92 1.02 -6.20
C VAL A 32 6.28 2.20 -6.94
N PRO A 33 5.90 2.02 -8.22
CA PRO A 33 5.17 3.05 -8.94
C PRO A 33 3.70 3.09 -8.49
N THR A 34 3.10 4.26 -8.59
CA THR A 34 1.65 4.41 -8.47
C THR A 34 1.17 5.30 -9.61
N GLU A 35 -0.13 5.55 -9.70
CA GLU A 35 -0.65 6.44 -10.74
C GLU A 35 -0.32 7.92 -10.46
N THR A 36 0.16 8.23 -9.26
CA THR A 36 0.54 9.60 -8.90
C THR A 36 2.06 9.77 -8.91
N VAL A 37 2.75 9.21 -7.93
CA VAL A 37 4.21 9.28 -7.78
C VAL A 37 4.74 7.92 -7.34
N TYR A 38 6.06 7.72 -7.45
CA TYR A 38 6.69 6.57 -6.83
C TYR A 38 6.58 6.66 -5.31
N GLY A 39 6.34 5.54 -4.67
CA GLY A 39 6.27 5.44 -3.23
C GLY A 39 7.24 4.43 -2.67
N ILE A 40 7.61 4.61 -1.41
CA ILE A 40 8.44 3.63 -0.69
C ILE A 40 7.51 2.77 0.16
N ALA A 41 7.55 1.47 -0.05
CA ALA A 41 6.70 0.52 0.66
C ALA A 41 7.52 -0.29 1.68
N CYS A 42 6.85 -0.68 2.74
CA CYS A 42 7.41 -1.62 3.73
C CYS A 42 6.30 -2.54 4.24
N ASP A 43 6.71 -3.63 4.85
CA ASP A 43 5.79 -4.44 5.66
C ASP A 43 5.40 -3.62 6.90
N PRO A 44 4.11 -3.56 7.28
CA PRO A 44 3.70 -2.82 8.47
C PRO A 44 4.46 -3.17 9.75
N VAL A 45 4.95 -4.40 9.89
CA VAL A 45 5.77 -4.81 11.04
C VAL A 45 7.12 -4.08 11.08
N HIS A 46 7.57 -3.54 9.94
CA HIS A 46 8.85 -2.84 9.82
C HIS A 46 8.67 -1.34 9.57
N LEU A 47 7.58 -0.77 10.05
CA LEU A 47 7.21 0.62 9.80
C LEU A 47 8.29 1.62 10.25
N GLU A 48 9.00 1.31 11.33
CA GLU A 48 10.09 2.16 11.83
C GLU A 48 11.18 2.38 10.79
N LYS A 49 11.49 1.36 10.01
CA LYS A 49 12.49 1.44 8.95
C LYS A 49 12.08 2.45 7.87
N LEU A 50 10.78 2.49 7.57
CA LEU A 50 10.24 3.44 6.59
C LEU A 50 10.31 4.88 7.10
N TYR A 51 9.93 5.12 8.36
CA TYR A 51 10.06 6.45 8.95
C TYR A 51 11.49 6.95 8.95
N ALA A 52 12.44 6.09 9.30
CA ALA A 52 13.86 6.43 9.30
C ALA A 52 14.36 6.77 7.89
N ALA A 53 13.98 5.98 6.89
CA ALA A 53 14.41 6.18 5.51
C ALA A 53 13.87 7.48 4.91
N LYS A 54 12.66 7.87 5.28
CA LYS A 54 12.02 9.10 4.79
C LYS A 54 12.33 10.33 5.66
N GLU A 55 13.00 10.14 6.79
CA GLU A 55 13.19 11.20 7.79
C GLU A 55 11.84 11.81 8.18
N ARG A 56 10.81 10.96 8.25
CA ARG A 56 9.44 11.40 8.47
C ARG A 56 9.11 11.45 9.95
N ASP A 57 8.40 12.49 10.35
CA ASP A 57 7.86 12.61 11.71
C ASP A 57 6.87 11.48 11.97
N ARG A 58 7.08 10.73 13.07
CA ARG A 58 6.20 9.63 13.47
C ARG A 58 4.78 10.07 13.79
N GLY A 59 4.56 11.36 14.04
CA GLY A 59 3.23 11.93 14.19
C GLY A 59 2.45 12.03 12.88
N LYS A 60 3.12 11.85 11.73
CA LYS A 60 2.49 11.88 10.41
C LYS A 60 2.20 10.46 9.95
N PRO A 61 0.93 10.05 9.89
CA PRO A 61 0.59 8.67 9.52
C PRO A 61 0.98 8.35 8.08
N ILE A 62 1.21 7.06 7.84
CA ILE A 62 1.49 6.52 6.52
C ILE A 62 0.29 5.65 6.13
N ALA A 63 -0.22 5.86 4.93
CA ALA A 63 -1.37 5.09 4.44
C ALA A 63 -0.96 3.65 4.11
N ARG A 64 -1.85 2.71 4.39
CA ARG A 64 -1.70 1.31 3.98
C ARG A 64 -2.28 1.14 2.58
N LEU A 65 -1.53 0.47 1.72
CA LEU A 65 -2.00 0.13 0.38
C LEU A 65 -2.78 -1.18 0.44
N ALA A 66 -3.87 -1.24 -0.30
CA ALA A 66 -4.70 -2.43 -0.41
C ALA A 66 -5.09 -2.66 -1.86
N ALA A 67 -5.51 -3.87 -2.17
CA ALA A 67 -5.91 -4.25 -3.52
C ALA A 67 -7.39 -3.91 -3.81
N ASP A 68 -8.22 -3.91 -2.79
CA ASP A 68 -9.65 -3.63 -2.95
C ASP A 68 -10.30 -3.32 -1.58
N LEU A 69 -11.57 -2.95 -1.63
CA LEU A 69 -12.36 -2.64 -0.45
C LEU A 69 -12.45 -3.83 0.51
N GLU A 70 -12.61 -5.03 -0.03
CA GLU A 70 -12.74 -6.25 0.77
C GLU A 70 -11.48 -6.52 1.58
N GLN A 71 -10.30 -6.29 1.00
CA GLN A 71 -9.04 -6.45 1.72
C GLN A 71 -8.96 -5.45 2.89
N VAL A 72 -9.40 -4.23 2.68
CA VAL A 72 -9.41 -3.21 3.73
C VAL A 72 -10.34 -3.64 4.87
N GLU A 73 -11.50 -4.20 4.57
CA GLU A 73 -12.41 -4.74 5.59
C GLU A 73 -11.77 -5.90 6.35
N THR A 74 -11.06 -6.78 5.65
CA THR A 74 -10.35 -7.92 6.26
C THR A 74 -9.30 -7.44 7.27
N LEU A 75 -8.70 -6.28 7.03
CA LEU A 75 -7.73 -5.68 7.95
C LEU A 75 -8.39 -5.02 9.17
N GLY A 76 -9.69 -5.13 9.31
CA GLY A 76 -10.43 -4.66 10.47
C GLY A 76 -11.01 -3.26 10.34
N ALA A 77 -10.91 -2.64 9.17
CA ALA A 77 -11.45 -1.32 8.95
C ALA A 77 -12.98 -1.33 8.92
N LYS A 78 -13.56 -0.32 9.53
CA LYS A 78 -15.01 -0.15 9.53
C LYS A 78 -15.38 1.00 8.61
N PHE A 79 -16.13 0.69 7.56
CA PHE A 79 -16.69 1.69 6.67
C PHE A 79 -18.02 2.18 7.24
N GLY A 80 -18.15 3.50 7.38
CA GLY A 80 -19.45 4.09 7.54
C GLY A 80 -20.14 4.16 6.19
N LYS A 81 -21.39 4.61 6.19
CA LYS A 81 -22.17 4.76 4.96
C LYS A 81 -21.44 5.63 3.93
N HIS A 82 -20.94 6.77 4.36
CA HIS A 82 -20.22 7.71 3.46
C HIS A 82 -18.87 7.16 3.02
N GLY A 83 -18.14 6.51 3.92
CA GLY A 83 -16.86 5.88 3.59
C GLY A 83 -17.00 4.81 2.53
N ARG A 84 -18.03 3.98 2.61
CA ARG A 84 -18.29 2.95 1.61
C ARG A 84 -18.62 3.55 0.24
N ILE A 85 -19.41 4.63 0.22
CA ILE A 85 -19.75 5.32 -1.03
C ILE A 85 -18.49 5.90 -1.66
N LEU A 86 -17.64 6.55 -0.87
CA LEU A 86 -16.39 7.14 -1.35
C LEU A 86 -15.45 6.06 -1.90
N ALA A 87 -15.32 4.95 -1.20
CA ALA A 87 -14.47 3.85 -1.65
C ALA A 87 -14.95 3.28 -2.97
N LYS A 88 -16.25 3.02 -3.10
CA LYS A 88 -16.81 2.47 -4.34
C LYS A 88 -16.74 3.45 -5.52
N THR A 89 -16.73 4.76 -5.23
CA THR A 89 -16.67 5.78 -6.26
C THR A 89 -15.25 6.04 -6.74
N TYR A 90 -14.27 6.08 -5.82
CA TYR A 90 -12.93 6.57 -6.12
C TYR A 90 -11.83 5.53 -6.05
N TRP A 91 -12.09 4.34 -5.52
CA TRP A 91 -11.10 3.27 -5.51
C TRP A 91 -11.32 2.31 -6.68
N PRO A 92 -10.26 1.95 -7.39
CA PRO A 92 -8.87 2.40 -7.24
C PRO A 92 -8.70 3.87 -7.67
N GLY A 93 -7.80 4.58 -6.98
CA GLY A 93 -7.55 5.98 -7.29
C GLY A 93 -6.80 6.70 -6.16
N PRO A 94 -6.55 8.00 -6.32
CA PRO A 94 -5.70 8.77 -5.41
C PRO A 94 -6.42 9.24 -4.14
N LEU A 95 -7.42 8.52 -3.68
CA LEU A 95 -8.15 8.86 -2.45
C LEU A 95 -7.63 8.02 -1.28
N THR A 96 -7.17 8.68 -0.22
CA THR A 96 -6.87 8.04 1.05
C THR A 96 -8.06 8.24 1.99
N LEU A 97 -8.60 7.14 2.52
CA LEU A 97 -9.64 7.17 3.53
C LEU A 97 -9.04 6.80 4.88
N VAL A 98 -9.33 7.61 5.90
CA VAL A 98 -8.95 7.29 7.27
C VAL A 98 -10.14 6.60 7.92
N LEU A 99 -9.96 5.34 8.27
CA LEU A 99 -11.03 4.49 8.80
C LEU A 99 -10.65 3.97 10.17
N ASN A 100 -11.64 3.74 11.00
CA ASN A 100 -11.42 3.15 12.31
C ASN A 100 -11.10 1.66 12.17
N THR A 101 -10.07 1.23 12.90
CA THR A 101 -9.67 -0.18 13.00
C THR A 101 -9.46 -0.51 14.48
N PRO A 102 -9.31 -1.80 14.83
CA PRO A 102 -8.97 -2.17 16.21
C PRO A 102 -7.70 -1.50 16.74
N GLU A 103 -6.81 -1.08 15.85
CA GLU A 103 -5.55 -0.41 16.19
C GLU A 103 -5.67 1.11 16.19
N GLY A 104 -6.86 1.64 15.95
CA GLY A 104 -7.13 3.08 15.89
C GLY A 104 -7.33 3.56 14.44
N PRO A 105 -7.43 4.89 14.26
CA PRO A 105 -7.62 5.45 12.91
C PRO A 105 -6.44 5.12 12.01
N THR A 106 -6.72 4.58 10.84
CA THR A 106 -5.71 4.15 9.87
C THR A 106 -6.08 4.63 8.48
N GLY A 107 -5.12 5.21 7.76
CA GLY A 107 -5.31 5.61 6.38
C GLY A 107 -5.16 4.42 5.45
N PHE A 108 -6.06 4.32 4.46
CA PHE A 108 -6.02 3.28 3.43
C PHE A 108 -6.15 3.90 2.05
N ARG A 109 -5.48 3.29 1.09
CA ARG A 109 -5.58 3.67 -0.31
C ARG A 109 -5.53 2.42 -1.18
N VAL A 110 -6.36 2.42 -2.22
CA VAL A 110 -6.29 1.41 -3.29
C VAL A 110 -5.79 2.14 -4.54
N PRO A 111 -4.51 2.02 -4.89
CA PRO A 111 -3.94 2.78 -6.00
C PRO A 111 -4.42 2.26 -7.35
N ASP A 112 -4.55 3.17 -8.31
CA ASP A 112 -4.96 2.82 -9.67
C ASP A 112 -3.72 2.53 -10.53
N HIS A 113 -3.02 1.45 -10.17
CA HIS A 113 -1.82 1.01 -10.89
C HIS A 113 -1.65 -0.49 -10.66
N ASN A 114 -1.39 -1.23 -11.72
CA ASN A 114 -1.35 -2.69 -11.65
C ASN A 114 -0.22 -3.25 -10.77
N VAL A 115 0.91 -2.55 -10.67
CA VAL A 115 2.03 -3.04 -9.87
C VAL A 115 1.71 -3.05 -8.37
N PRO A 116 1.32 -1.92 -7.75
CA PRO A 116 0.97 -1.95 -6.33
C PRO A 116 -0.28 -2.80 -6.04
N LEU A 117 -1.23 -2.90 -6.97
CA LEU A 117 -2.39 -3.78 -6.79
C LEU A 117 -1.97 -5.25 -6.76
N ALA A 118 -1.10 -5.66 -7.69
CA ALA A 118 -0.58 -7.02 -7.72
C ALA A 118 0.22 -7.34 -6.45
N LEU A 119 1.02 -6.38 -6.00
CA LEU A 119 1.82 -6.52 -4.78
C LEU A 119 0.92 -6.68 -3.55
N ALA A 120 -0.11 -5.85 -3.42
CA ALA A 120 -1.06 -5.93 -2.32
C ALA A 120 -1.83 -7.26 -2.29
N ARG A 121 -2.17 -7.80 -3.47
CA ARG A 121 -2.84 -9.10 -3.57
C ARG A 121 -1.93 -10.25 -3.16
N ALA A 122 -0.65 -10.17 -3.52
CA ALA A 122 0.32 -11.24 -3.26
C ALA A 122 0.88 -11.20 -1.84
N PHE A 123 0.92 -10.04 -1.23
CA PHE A 123 1.48 -9.85 0.13
C PHE A 123 0.53 -10.31 1.20
#